data_c8e5b02bc3205ff48df06a9e169c740b
#
_entry.id   c8e5b02bc3205ff48df06a9e169c740b
#
_cell.length_a   1.000
_cell.length_b   1.000
_cell.length_c   1.000
_cell.angle_alpha   90.00
_cell.angle_beta   90.00
_cell.angle_gamma   90.00
#
_symmetry.space_group_name_H-M   'P 1'
#
loop_
_entity.id
_entity.type
_entity.pdbx_description
1 polymer ?
#
loop_
_entity_poly.entity_id
_entity_poly.type
_entity_poly.pdbx_seq_one_letter_code
_entity_poly.pdbx_strand_id
1 'polypeptide(L)'
;MENLKYICEFPDCEYSTHHRTQIHHHHIIPVEKGGENKRRNRIFLCPNHHTKIFIPEATAGIHAVRGEDSIELKGWLQSTAGLILNYIDQDGDEQYYEKKKYII
;
A
#
# COMPACT_ATOMS: atom_id res chain seq x y z
N MET A 1 22.28 -8.51 8.97
CA MET A 1 21.63 -8.17 8.79
C MET A 1 20.56 -8.21 9.51
N GLU A 2 20.54 -8.28 10.30
CA GLU A 2 19.65 -8.38 11.23
C GLU A 2 18.83 -7.23 11.48
N ASN A 3 19.09 -6.12 10.95
CA ASN A 3 18.34 -4.90 11.20
C ASN A 3 17.35 -4.59 10.09
N LEU A 4 16.88 -5.62 9.44
CA LEU A 4 15.89 -5.43 8.41
C LEU A 4 14.61 -4.86 9.01
N LYS A 5 14.10 -3.80 8.40
CA LYS A 5 12.87 -3.17 8.84
C LYS A 5 11.80 -3.30 7.78
N TYR A 6 10.58 -3.48 8.25
CA TYR A 6 9.41 -3.42 7.38
C TYR A 6 8.78 -2.06 7.56
N ILE A 7 8.50 -1.39 6.47
CA ILE A 7 8.05 0.00 6.49
C ILE A 7 6.67 0.08 5.86
N CYS A 8 5.75 0.76 6.53
CA CYS A 8 4.44 1.00 5.95
C CYS A 8 4.58 1.92 4.75
N GLU A 9 3.99 1.52 3.63
CA GLU A 9 4.13 2.26 2.38
C GLU A 9 2.95 3.15 2.08
N PHE A 10 2.02 3.28 3.02
CA PHE A 10 0.91 4.21 2.89
C PHE A 10 1.46 5.64 2.87
N PRO A 11 0.91 6.53 2.02
CA PRO A 11 1.44 7.90 1.92
C PRO A 11 1.56 8.57 3.28
N ASP A 12 2.72 9.16 3.53
CA ASP A 12 3.03 9.93 4.73
C ASP A 12 3.05 9.12 6.03
N CYS A 13 2.97 7.82 5.97
CA CYS A 13 3.05 6.99 7.17
C CYS A 13 4.51 6.75 7.52
N GLU A 14 4.85 6.87 8.78
CA GLU A 14 6.21 6.65 9.24
C GLU A 14 6.38 5.38 10.06
N TYR A 15 5.36 4.54 10.08
CA TYR A 15 5.43 3.31 10.85
C TYR A 15 6.46 2.35 10.28
N SER A 16 7.26 1.78 11.14
CA SER A 16 8.17 0.73 10.75
C SER A 16 8.29 -0.26 11.90
N THR A 17 8.68 -1.48 11.57
CA THR A 17 8.81 -2.52 12.58
C THR A 17 9.83 -3.53 12.11
N HIS A 18 10.50 -4.18 13.06
CA HIS A 18 11.38 -5.29 12.75
C HIS A 18 10.64 -6.61 12.74
N HIS A 19 9.37 -6.62 13.10
CA HIS A 19 8.58 -7.85 13.24
C HIS A 19 7.64 -8.01 12.08
N ARG A 20 7.87 -9.04 11.29
CA ARG A 20 7.08 -9.30 10.09
C ARG A 20 5.60 -9.44 10.42
N THR A 21 5.27 -9.93 11.61
CA THR A 21 3.88 -10.12 11.98
C THR A 21 3.15 -8.81 12.28
N GLN A 22 3.88 -7.70 12.33
CA GLN A 22 3.28 -6.41 12.63
C GLN A 22 3.12 -5.54 11.39
N ILE A 23 3.32 -6.11 10.21
CA ILE A 23 3.12 -5.41 8.97
C ILE A 23 2.27 -6.31 8.08
N HIS A 24 1.36 -5.70 7.33
CA HIS A 24 0.48 -6.45 6.46
C HIS A 24 0.98 -6.38 5.03
N HIS A 25 0.92 -7.53 4.36
CA HIS A 25 1.39 -7.66 2.99
C HIS A 25 0.15 -7.74 2.11
N HIS A 26 -0.14 -6.66 1.41
CA HIS A 26 -1.40 -6.52 0.67
C HIS A 26 -1.14 -6.59 -0.82
N HIS A 27 -1.92 -7.39 -1.55
CA HIS A 27 -1.86 -7.41 -3.01
C HIS A 27 -2.74 -6.29 -3.54
N ILE A 28 -2.19 -5.45 -4.41
CA ILE A 28 -2.93 -4.32 -4.96
C ILE A 28 -4.08 -4.84 -5.80
N ILE A 29 -3.79 -5.78 -6.70
CA ILE A 29 -4.83 -6.50 -7.43
C ILE A 29 -4.88 -7.90 -6.84
N PRO A 30 -6.02 -8.31 -6.27
CA PRO A 30 -6.10 -9.63 -5.64
C PRO A 30 -5.71 -10.74 -6.62
N VAL A 31 -5.06 -11.77 -6.08
CA VAL A 31 -4.60 -12.88 -6.91
C VAL A 31 -5.76 -13.56 -7.63
N GLU A 32 -6.89 -13.70 -6.94
CA GLU A 32 -8.06 -14.33 -7.55
C GLU A 32 -8.66 -13.48 -8.67
N LYS A 33 -8.23 -12.23 -8.78
CA LYS A 33 -8.68 -11.34 -9.86
C LYS A 33 -7.58 -11.16 -10.91
N GLY A 34 -6.59 -12.02 -10.93
CA GLY A 34 -5.52 -11.97 -11.90
C GLY A 34 -4.28 -11.21 -11.47
N GLY A 35 -4.21 -10.80 -10.22
CA GLY A 35 -3.04 -10.09 -9.73
C GLY A 35 -1.84 -11.00 -9.61
N GLU A 36 -0.66 -10.47 -9.89
CA GLU A 36 0.57 -11.22 -9.81
C GLU A 36 1.09 -11.22 -8.39
N ASN A 37 1.85 -12.25 -8.05
CA ASN A 37 2.49 -12.31 -6.74
C ASN A 37 3.92 -11.79 -6.88
N LYS A 38 4.04 -10.52 -7.29
CA LYS A 38 5.32 -9.87 -7.54
C LYS A 38 5.36 -8.54 -6.82
N ARG A 39 6.58 -8.03 -6.61
CA ARG A 39 6.78 -6.79 -5.86
C ARG A 39 5.90 -5.66 -6.36
N ARG A 40 5.75 -5.52 -7.66
CA ARG A 40 4.99 -4.40 -8.21
C ARG A 40 3.49 -4.50 -7.95
N ASN A 41 3.02 -5.65 -7.45
CA ASN A 41 1.62 -5.83 -7.10
C ASN A 41 1.44 -5.96 -5.60
N ARG A 42 2.45 -5.61 -4.81
CA ARG A 42 2.39 -5.77 -3.36
C ARG A 42 2.74 -4.45 -2.69
N ILE A 43 2.11 -4.22 -1.55
CA ILE A 43 2.39 -3.05 -0.75
C ILE A 43 2.37 -3.48 0.71
N PHE A 44 3.32 -2.96 1.49
CA PHE A 44 3.36 -3.23 2.92
C PHE A 44 2.58 -2.13 3.63
N LEU A 45 1.68 -2.52 4.51
CA LEU A 45 0.83 -1.58 5.21
C LEU A 45 0.82 -1.93 6.69
N CYS A 46 0.87 -0.91 7.55
CA CYS A 46 0.66 -1.13 8.96
C CYS A 46 -0.81 -1.52 9.17
N PRO A 47 -1.12 -2.18 10.29
CA PRO A 47 -2.50 -2.64 10.51
C PRO A 47 -3.52 -1.50 10.42
N ASN A 48 -3.15 -0.32 10.89
CA ASN A 48 -4.07 0.81 10.86
C ASN A 48 -4.38 1.25 9.44
N HIS A 49 -3.36 1.40 8.60
CA HIS A 49 -3.58 1.89 7.25
C HIS A 49 -4.09 0.81 6.30
N HIS A 50 -3.92 -0.46 6.66
CA HIS A 50 -4.52 -1.52 5.86
C HIS A 50 -6.04 -1.37 5.81
N THR A 51 -6.63 -0.82 6.87
CA THR A 51 -8.08 -0.59 6.90
C THR A 51 -8.49 0.62 6.06
N LYS A 52 -7.54 1.41 5.59
CA LYS A 52 -7.84 2.59 4.80
C LYS A 52 -7.81 2.35 3.30
N ILE A 53 -7.63 1.11 2.88
CA ILE A 53 -7.60 0.79 1.47
C ILE A 53 -9.01 0.47 1.00
N PHE A 54 -9.47 1.20 -0.02
CA PHE A 54 -10.78 0.97 -0.62
C PHE A 54 -10.59 0.23 -1.95
N ILE A 55 -11.33 -0.83 -2.14
CA ILE A 55 -11.28 -1.61 -3.37
C ILE A 55 -12.67 -1.56 -3.99
N PRO A 56 -12.83 -0.87 -5.12
CA PRO A 56 -14.17 -0.68 -5.70
C PRO A 56 -14.90 -1.99 -5.99
N GLU A 57 -14.18 -3.05 -6.35
CA GLU A 57 -14.81 -4.32 -6.67
C GLU A 57 -15.15 -5.16 -5.45
N ALA A 58 -14.72 -4.75 -4.26
CA ALA A 58 -15.00 -5.52 -3.05
C ALA A 58 -16.47 -5.39 -2.71
N THR A 59 -17.09 -6.52 -2.36
CA THR A 59 -18.52 -6.53 -2.03
C THR A 59 -18.76 -6.68 -0.54
N ALA A 60 -17.71 -6.92 0.25
CA ALA A 60 -17.82 -7.08 1.68
C ALA A 60 -16.47 -6.86 2.33
N GLY A 61 -16.48 -6.64 3.64
CA GLY A 61 -15.25 -6.51 4.40
C GLY A 61 -14.76 -5.07 4.47
N ILE A 62 -13.60 -4.91 5.07
CA ILE A 62 -13.08 -3.57 5.36
C ILE A 62 -12.76 -2.78 4.09
N HIS A 63 -12.45 -3.47 2.99
CA HIS A 63 -12.07 -2.77 1.77
C HIS A 63 -13.28 -2.38 0.93
N ALA A 64 -14.48 -2.78 1.33
CA ALA A 64 -15.68 -2.45 0.58
C ALA A 64 -16.27 -1.10 1.01
N VAL A 65 -15.77 -0.53 2.09
CA VAL A 65 -16.31 0.71 2.64
C VAL A 65 -15.31 1.83 2.43
N ARG A 66 -15.79 2.92 1.83
CA ARG A 66 -14.95 4.09 1.63
C ARG A 66 -15.14 4.99 2.84
N GLY A 67 -14.11 5.16 3.61
CA GLY A 67 -14.16 5.97 4.80
C GLY A 67 -13.25 7.17 4.72
N GLU A 68 -13.12 7.85 5.84
CA GLU A 68 -12.23 8.98 5.93
C GLU A 68 -10.80 8.54 5.68
N ASP A 69 -10.08 9.28 4.87
CA ASP A 69 -8.69 9.01 4.51
C ASP A 69 -8.50 7.71 3.73
N SER A 70 -9.56 7.14 3.19
CA SER A 70 -9.43 5.95 2.35
C SER A 70 -8.81 6.32 1.03
N ILE A 71 -7.98 5.41 0.51
CA ILE A 71 -7.40 5.58 -0.82
C ILE A 71 -7.65 4.32 -1.63
N GLU A 72 -7.67 4.49 -2.95
CA GLU A 72 -7.79 3.37 -3.87
C GLU A 72 -6.44 3.19 -4.55
N LEU A 73 -5.81 2.05 -4.38
CA LEU A 73 -4.50 1.80 -4.95
C LEU A 73 -4.60 1.49 -6.43
N LYS A 74 -3.77 2.18 -7.22
CA LYS A 74 -3.70 1.92 -8.66
C LYS A 74 -2.51 1.04 -9.00
N GLY A 75 -1.39 1.22 -8.33
CA GLY A 75 -0.21 0.41 -8.56
C GLY A 75 1.06 1.19 -8.36
N TRP A 76 2.16 0.54 -8.67
CA TRP A 76 3.48 1.16 -8.60
C TRP A 76 3.93 1.54 -9.99
N LEU A 77 4.53 2.73 -10.11
CA LEU A 77 5.14 3.17 -11.35
C LEU A 77 6.65 3.22 -11.14
N GLN A 78 7.38 2.78 -12.14
CA GLN A 78 8.84 2.79 -12.05
C GLN A 78 9.36 4.15 -12.53
N SER A 79 10.24 4.75 -11.72
CA SER A 79 10.92 5.98 -12.13
C SER A 79 12.41 5.77 -11.99
N THR A 80 13.19 6.75 -12.41
CA THR A 80 14.64 6.65 -12.26
C THR A 80 15.05 6.71 -10.80
N ALA A 81 14.19 7.27 -9.95
CA ALA A 81 14.49 7.39 -8.53
C ALA A 81 13.92 6.22 -7.71
N GLY A 82 13.15 5.33 -8.32
CA GLY A 82 12.57 4.20 -7.63
C GLY A 82 11.10 4.06 -7.94
N LEU A 83 10.37 3.44 -7.05
CA LEU A 83 8.96 3.18 -7.25
C LEU A 83 8.13 4.34 -6.73
N ILE A 84 7.11 4.70 -7.50
CA ILE A 84 6.16 5.74 -7.12
C ILE A 84 4.80 5.10 -7.01
N LEU A 85 4.11 5.34 -5.89
CA LEU A 85 2.78 4.79 -5.68
C LEU A 85 1.75 5.67 -6.36
N ASN A 86 0.94 5.07 -7.21
CA ASN A 86 -0.15 5.76 -7.88
C ASN A 86 -1.45 5.35 -7.19
N TYR A 87 -2.22 6.31 -6.75
CA TYR A 87 -3.46 6.03 -6.04
C TYR A 87 -4.47 7.14 -6.25
N ILE A 88 -5.73 6.84 -5.92
CA ILE A 88 -6.81 7.84 -5.93
C ILE A 88 -7.08 8.19 -4.47
N ASP A 89 -7.06 9.48 -4.15
CA ASP A 89 -7.27 9.90 -2.77
C ASP A 89 -8.75 9.93 -2.42
N GLN A 90 -9.06 10.34 -1.19
CA GLN A 90 -10.44 10.29 -0.73
C GLN A 90 -11.33 11.29 -1.47
N ASP A 91 -10.75 12.30 -2.10
CA ASP A 91 -11.52 13.27 -2.88
C ASP A 91 -11.69 12.83 -4.33
N GLY A 92 -11.15 11.68 -4.70
CA GLY A 92 -11.25 11.18 -6.05
C GLY A 92 -10.16 11.65 -6.99
N ASP A 93 -9.14 12.30 -6.46
CA ASP A 93 -8.05 12.83 -7.28
C ASP A 93 -6.91 11.83 -7.37
N GLU A 94 -6.35 11.73 -8.56
CA GLU A 94 -5.22 10.82 -8.77
C GLU A 94 -3.95 11.44 -8.21
N GLN A 95 -3.20 10.65 -7.46
CA GLN A 95 -2.01 11.10 -6.78
C GLN A 95 -0.84 10.18 -7.08
N TYR A 96 0.36 10.75 -6.97
CA TYR A 96 1.61 10.02 -7.15
C TYR A 96 2.47 10.32 -5.94
N TYR A 97 2.89 9.29 -5.23
CA TYR A 97 3.64 9.47 -3.99
C TYR A 97 4.93 8.68 -4.03
N GLU A 98 6.03 9.37 -3.82
CA GLU A 98 7.33 8.74 -3.76
C GLU A 98 7.74 8.64 -2.30
N LYS A 99 7.77 7.42 -1.78
CA LYS A 99 8.16 7.20 -0.39
C LYS A 99 9.63 7.50 -0.24
N LYS A 100 9.98 8.24 0.81
CA LYS A 100 11.37 8.51 1.05
C LYS A 100 12.14 7.23 1.16
N LYS A 101 13.30 7.21 0.55
CA LYS A 101 14.11 6.04 0.62
C LYS A 101 14.66 5.87 2.03
N TYR A 102 14.73 4.66 2.48
CA TYR A 102 15.28 4.38 3.79
C TYR A 102 16.64 3.78 3.68
N ILE A 103 17.51 4.24 4.52
CA ILE A 103 18.84 3.68 4.61
C ILE A 103 18.81 2.77 5.80
N ILE A 104 18.97 1.52 5.53
CA ILE A 104 18.90 0.53 6.60
C ILE A 104 20.29 0.14 7.01
#